data_6559c30523824170290ba8463ea03a20
#
_entry.id   6559c30523824170290ba8463ea03a20
#
_cell.length_a   1.000
_cell.length_b   1.000
_cell.length_c   1.000
_cell.angle_alpha   90.00
_cell.angle_beta   90.00
_cell.angle_gamma   90.00
#
_symmetry.space_group_name_H-M   'P 1'
#
loop_
_entity.id
_entity.type
_entity.pdbx_description
1 polymer ?
#
loop_
_entity_poly.entity_id
_entity_poly.type
_entity_poly.pdbx_seq_one_letter_code
_entity_poly.pdbx_strand_id
1 'polypeptide(L)'
;CITSKPRSLNMKISYGITVCDEHEEIQHLIEFISPLIDEVDEIVVVYDQNRVTEKVTDVLEYYKDNIRAFPFDFKQDFLENKNYMNSKCKGDYIFQIDADEIPNKNLMVNLKPILESNPTLDMLVVPRKNLVEGLTDAHIKKWGWGVNEKGWVNWPDQQKRIYRNSPEIKWTGHQVHGMVTGYKEFASLPVEEGFSITHNKQVERQESQNNRYSNIEKTL
;
A
#
# COMPACT_ATOMS: atom_id res chain seq x y z
N CYS A 1 24.81 -22.46 26.55
CA CYS A 1 23.37 -22.69 26.39
C CYS A 1 22.76 -21.45 25.76
N ILE A 2 22.51 -21.51 24.48
CA ILE A 2 21.77 -20.47 23.74
C ILE A 2 20.28 -20.80 23.92
N THR A 3 19.63 -20.08 24.81
CA THR A 3 18.18 -20.16 24.96
C THR A 3 17.54 -19.48 23.74
N SER A 4 17.14 -20.29 22.76
CA SER A 4 16.27 -19.84 21.71
C SER A 4 14.95 -19.40 22.34
N LYS A 5 14.63 -18.09 22.25
CA LYS A 5 13.27 -17.61 22.53
C LYS A 5 12.29 -18.40 21.66
N PRO A 6 11.16 -18.87 22.21
CA PRO A 6 10.15 -19.51 21.40
C PRO A 6 9.72 -18.56 20.27
N ARG A 7 9.67 -19.07 19.05
CA ARG A 7 9.07 -18.38 17.90
C ARG A 7 7.70 -17.85 18.33
N SER A 8 7.45 -16.58 18.16
CA SER A 8 6.11 -16.03 18.38
C SER A 8 5.23 -16.56 17.25
N LEU A 9 4.50 -17.63 17.54
CA LEU A 9 3.49 -18.23 16.63
C LEU A 9 2.32 -17.28 16.31
N ASN A 10 2.40 -15.99 16.66
CA ASN A 10 1.30 -15.05 16.65
C ASN A 10 1.66 -13.66 16.12
N MET A 11 2.64 -13.50 15.22
CA MET A 11 2.84 -12.20 14.57
C MET A 11 1.58 -11.83 13.80
N LYS A 12 1.04 -10.65 14.09
CA LYS A 12 -0.13 -10.09 13.42
C LYS A 12 0.29 -9.02 12.40
N ILE A 13 -0.23 -9.10 11.20
CA ILE A 13 -0.08 -8.07 10.16
C ILE A 13 -1.42 -7.38 9.95
N SER A 14 -1.41 -6.04 9.91
CA SER A 14 -2.53 -5.24 9.45
C SER A 14 -2.30 -4.87 7.99
N TYR A 15 -3.17 -5.33 7.11
CA TYR A 15 -3.22 -4.91 5.72
C TYR A 15 -4.05 -3.64 5.63
N GLY A 16 -3.34 -2.49 5.61
CA GLY A 16 -3.97 -1.17 5.62
C GLY A 16 -4.20 -0.66 4.21
N ILE A 17 -5.45 -0.40 3.85
CA ILE A 17 -5.86 -0.02 2.50
C ILE A 17 -6.54 1.34 2.54
N THR A 18 -6.17 2.21 1.59
CA THR A 18 -6.89 3.48 1.36
C THR A 18 -7.65 3.41 0.03
N VAL A 19 -8.91 3.85 0.03
CA VAL A 19 -9.81 3.77 -1.14
C VAL A 19 -10.67 5.03 -1.24
N CYS A 20 -11.06 5.41 -2.47
CA CYS A 20 -11.96 6.52 -2.76
C CYS A 20 -13.11 6.10 -3.68
N ASP A 21 -12.84 5.80 -4.93
CA ASP A 21 -13.82 5.46 -5.98
C ASP A 21 -13.49 4.14 -6.70
N GLU A 22 -12.48 3.41 -6.23
CA GLU A 22 -11.93 2.19 -6.80
C GLU A 22 -12.73 0.94 -6.36
N HIS A 23 -13.99 0.80 -6.77
CA HIS A 23 -14.86 -0.28 -6.30
C HIS A 23 -14.46 -1.67 -6.81
N GLU A 24 -14.04 -1.79 -8.09
CA GLU A 24 -13.60 -3.06 -8.65
C GLU A 24 -12.25 -3.48 -8.09
N GLU A 25 -11.33 -2.52 -7.96
CA GLU A 25 -9.98 -2.73 -7.46
C GLU A 25 -10.00 -3.15 -5.99
N ILE A 26 -10.75 -2.44 -5.13
CA ILE A 26 -10.84 -2.80 -3.71
C ILE A 26 -11.50 -4.16 -3.50
N GLN A 27 -12.54 -4.50 -4.27
CA GLN A 27 -13.15 -5.82 -4.24
C GLN A 27 -12.12 -6.89 -4.59
N HIS A 28 -11.45 -6.73 -5.73
CA HIS A 28 -10.43 -7.66 -6.20
C HIS A 28 -9.27 -7.83 -5.19
N LEU A 29 -8.82 -6.73 -4.59
CA LEU A 29 -7.76 -6.76 -3.57
C LEU A 29 -8.20 -7.54 -2.33
N ILE A 30 -9.41 -7.31 -1.79
CA ILE A 30 -9.93 -8.04 -0.63
C ILE A 30 -10.06 -9.54 -0.95
N GLU A 31 -10.62 -9.88 -2.10
CA GLU A 31 -10.76 -11.28 -2.55
C GLU A 31 -9.41 -11.98 -2.71
N PHE A 32 -8.40 -11.25 -3.19
CA PHE A 32 -7.07 -11.77 -3.39
C PHE A 32 -6.31 -12.02 -2.08
N ILE A 33 -6.34 -11.06 -1.15
CA ILE A 33 -5.54 -11.18 0.09
C ILE A 33 -6.22 -12.04 1.15
N SER A 34 -7.55 -12.07 1.24
CA SER A 34 -8.29 -12.79 2.28
C SER A 34 -7.90 -14.27 2.44
N PRO A 35 -7.74 -15.07 1.37
CA PRO A 35 -7.34 -16.46 1.50
C PRO A 35 -5.83 -16.67 1.76
N LEU A 36 -5.02 -15.60 1.75
CA LEU A 36 -3.56 -15.65 1.92
C LEU A 36 -3.09 -15.17 3.28
N ILE A 37 -3.97 -14.61 4.09
CA ILE A 37 -3.66 -14.09 5.42
C ILE A 37 -4.12 -15.05 6.51
N ASP A 38 -3.51 -14.97 7.68
CA ASP A 38 -3.85 -15.80 8.83
C ASP A 38 -5.07 -15.21 9.59
N GLU A 39 -5.74 -16.05 10.41
CA GLU A 39 -6.90 -15.63 11.23
C GLU A 39 -6.56 -14.50 12.23
N VAL A 40 -5.30 -14.38 12.63
CA VAL A 40 -4.84 -13.31 13.53
C VAL A 40 -4.60 -11.98 12.82
N ASP A 41 -4.46 -12.00 11.50
CA ASP A 41 -4.26 -10.80 10.68
C ASP A 41 -5.57 -10.00 10.55
N GLU A 42 -5.47 -8.80 10.04
CA GLU A 42 -6.63 -7.97 9.77
C GLU A 42 -6.49 -7.17 8.47
N ILE A 43 -7.62 -6.89 7.84
CA ILE A 43 -7.72 -5.93 6.75
C ILE A 43 -8.39 -4.67 7.32
N VAL A 44 -7.69 -3.54 7.21
CA VAL A 44 -8.18 -2.23 7.65
C VAL A 44 -8.34 -1.35 6.43
N VAL A 45 -9.55 -0.86 6.18
CA VAL A 45 -9.85 0.00 5.04
C VAL A 45 -10.21 1.40 5.54
N VAL A 46 -9.58 2.42 4.99
CA VAL A 46 -9.94 3.82 5.21
C VAL A 46 -10.43 4.43 3.90
N TYR A 47 -11.62 5.01 3.92
CA TYR A 47 -12.24 5.60 2.74
C TYR A 47 -12.51 7.09 2.91
N ASP A 48 -12.38 7.85 1.81
CA ASP A 48 -12.71 9.28 1.77
C ASP A 48 -14.23 9.46 1.87
N GLN A 49 -14.73 9.85 3.04
CA GLN A 49 -16.18 9.98 3.32
C GLN A 49 -16.91 10.98 2.41
N ASN A 50 -16.17 11.94 1.82
CA ASN A 50 -16.75 13.00 1.00
C ASN A 50 -16.80 12.64 -0.50
N ARG A 51 -16.04 11.62 -0.92
CA ARG A 51 -15.88 11.25 -2.33
C ARG A 51 -16.14 9.78 -2.62
N VAL A 52 -16.31 8.98 -1.56
CA VAL A 52 -16.63 7.56 -1.71
C VAL A 52 -17.92 7.39 -2.53
N THR A 53 -17.88 6.46 -3.48
CA THR A 53 -19.06 6.13 -4.30
C THR A 53 -19.93 5.08 -3.58
N GLU A 54 -21.23 5.03 -3.93
CA GLU A 54 -22.16 4.00 -3.43
C GLU A 54 -21.62 2.59 -3.73
N LYS A 55 -21.04 2.38 -4.91
CA LYS A 55 -20.44 1.09 -5.28
C LYS A 55 -19.31 0.66 -4.34
N VAL A 56 -18.46 1.60 -3.89
CA VAL A 56 -17.42 1.28 -2.90
C VAL A 56 -18.06 0.94 -1.56
N THR A 57 -19.04 1.71 -1.10
CA THR A 57 -19.73 1.42 0.18
C THR A 57 -20.46 0.08 0.16
N ASP A 58 -21.03 -0.33 -0.97
CA ASP A 58 -21.64 -1.65 -1.17
C ASP A 58 -20.60 -2.78 -1.04
N VAL A 59 -19.42 -2.61 -1.64
CA VAL A 59 -18.32 -3.57 -1.47
C VAL A 59 -17.89 -3.66 0.00
N LEU A 60 -17.69 -2.52 0.67
CA LEU A 60 -17.28 -2.50 2.08
C LEU A 60 -18.34 -3.15 2.99
N GLU A 61 -19.62 -2.92 2.74
CA GLU A 61 -20.72 -3.56 3.49
C GLU A 61 -20.79 -5.07 3.21
N TYR A 62 -20.56 -5.50 1.97
CA TYR A 62 -20.53 -6.93 1.62
C TYR A 62 -19.44 -7.70 2.38
N TYR A 63 -18.26 -7.09 2.55
CA TYR A 63 -17.10 -7.69 3.25
C TYR A 63 -16.98 -7.30 4.72
N LYS A 64 -17.97 -6.68 5.34
CA LYS A 64 -17.90 -6.13 6.71
C LYS A 64 -17.46 -7.12 7.80
N ASP A 65 -17.72 -8.41 7.60
CA ASP A 65 -17.30 -9.44 8.55
C ASP A 65 -15.82 -9.85 8.39
N ASN A 66 -15.21 -9.48 7.27
CA ASN A 66 -13.81 -9.79 6.93
C ASN A 66 -12.87 -8.58 7.06
N ILE A 67 -13.40 -7.37 7.09
CA ILE A 67 -12.64 -6.13 7.10
C ILE A 67 -13.10 -5.19 8.23
N ARG A 68 -12.26 -4.21 8.54
CA ARG A 68 -12.62 -3.09 9.40
C ARG A 68 -12.54 -1.81 8.58
N ALA A 69 -13.68 -1.22 8.24
CA ALA A 69 -13.76 -0.02 7.42
C ALA A 69 -14.01 1.24 8.26
N PHE A 70 -13.30 2.33 7.95
CA PHE A 70 -13.37 3.59 8.67
C PHE A 70 -13.49 4.77 7.70
N PRO A 71 -14.47 5.69 7.92
CA PRO A 71 -14.53 6.94 7.18
C PRO A 71 -13.42 7.89 7.61
N PHE A 72 -12.95 8.69 6.68
CA PHE A 72 -11.98 9.77 6.92
C PHE A 72 -12.36 11.03 6.12
N ASP A 73 -12.29 12.19 6.78
CA ASP A 73 -12.49 13.48 6.12
C ASP A 73 -11.21 13.91 5.39
N PHE A 74 -11.08 13.42 4.15
CA PHE A 74 -9.90 13.68 3.35
C PHE A 74 -9.86 15.12 2.83
N LYS A 75 -9.11 15.98 3.52
CA LYS A 75 -8.87 17.38 3.17
C LYS A 75 -7.66 17.56 2.25
N GLN A 76 -7.49 16.67 1.29
CA GLN A 76 -6.36 16.63 0.35
C GLN A 76 -4.99 16.40 1.02
N ASP A 77 -4.97 15.92 2.26
CA ASP A 77 -3.77 15.53 2.97
C ASP A 77 -3.62 14.01 3.00
N PHE A 78 -2.77 13.51 2.10
CA PHE A 78 -2.46 12.08 1.99
C PHE A 78 -1.69 11.55 3.21
N LEU A 79 -0.90 12.40 3.88
CA LEU A 79 -0.15 12.01 5.06
C LEU A 79 -1.09 11.77 6.24
N GLU A 80 -2.02 12.70 6.46
CA GLU A 80 -3.02 12.59 7.52
C GLU A 80 -3.89 11.35 7.31
N ASN A 81 -4.34 11.09 6.07
CA ASN A 81 -5.10 9.91 5.72
C ASN A 81 -4.35 8.59 6.03
N LYS A 82 -3.08 8.50 5.61
CA LYS A 82 -2.26 7.30 5.88
C LYS A 82 -1.94 7.14 7.36
N ASN A 83 -1.67 8.22 8.08
CA ASN A 83 -1.45 8.18 9.53
C ASN A 83 -2.75 7.82 10.28
N TYR A 84 -3.90 8.28 9.82
CA TYR A 84 -5.19 7.85 10.36
C TYR A 84 -5.40 6.35 10.15
N MET A 85 -5.14 5.84 8.94
CA MET A 85 -5.18 4.39 8.67
C MET A 85 -4.24 3.63 9.62
N ASN A 86 -2.99 4.09 9.80
CA ASN A 86 -2.05 3.48 10.75
C ASN A 86 -2.64 3.42 12.18
N SER A 87 -3.33 4.46 12.63
CA SER A 87 -3.95 4.52 13.96
C SER A 87 -5.07 3.50 14.15
N LYS A 88 -5.65 2.95 13.08
CA LYS A 88 -6.68 1.92 13.11
C LYS A 88 -6.11 0.50 13.08
N CYS A 89 -4.86 0.36 12.68
CA CYS A 89 -4.15 -0.92 12.61
C CYS A 89 -3.75 -1.41 14.01
N LYS A 90 -3.93 -2.72 14.26
CA LYS A 90 -3.64 -3.38 15.54
C LYS A 90 -2.57 -4.48 15.43
N GLY A 91 -2.03 -4.69 14.23
CA GLY A 91 -0.98 -5.66 13.97
C GLY A 91 0.39 -5.18 14.50
N ASP A 92 1.35 -6.09 14.56
CA ASP A 92 2.75 -5.79 14.89
C ASP A 92 3.43 -5.03 13.75
N TYR A 93 2.99 -5.34 12.52
CA TYR A 93 3.41 -4.67 11.30
C TYR A 93 2.19 -4.19 10.51
N ILE A 94 2.40 -3.15 9.72
CA ILE A 94 1.43 -2.62 8.77
C ILE A 94 1.98 -2.88 7.37
N PHE A 95 1.19 -3.52 6.52
CA PHE A 95 1.41 -3.55 5.08
C PHE A 95 0.43 -2.57 4.43
N GLN A 96 0.91 -1.39 4.08
CA GLN A 96 0.10 -0.37 3.43
C GLN A 96 0.01 -0.65 1.93
N ILE A 97 -1.21 -0.71 1.42
CA ILE A 97 -1.54 -1.02 0.03
C ILE A 97 -2.55 0.03 -0.46
N ASP A 98 -2.36 0.60 -1.63
CA ASP A 98 -3.38 1.44 -2.26
C ASP A 98 -4.40 0.52 -2.97
N ALA A 99 -5.67 0.93 -3.08
CA ALA A 99 -6.74 0.04 -3.58
C ALA A 99 -6.49 -0.51 -5.00
N ASP A 100 -5.73 0.23 -5.82
CA ASP A 100 -5.33 -0.13 -7.18
C ASP A 100 -3.99 -0.90 -7.26
N GLU A 101 -3.52 -1.42 -6.13
CA GLU A 101 -2.30 -2.21 -6.02
C GLU A 101 -2.63 -3.66 -5.61
N ILE A 102 -1.95 -4.62 -6.23
CA ILE A 102 -2.05 -6.06 -5.87
C ILE A 102 -0.65 -6.59 -5.53
N PRO A 103 -0.41 -7.04 -4.30
CA PRO A 103 0.86 -7.69 -3.96
C PRO A 103 0.99 -9.04 -4.65
N ASN A 104 2.23 -9.43 -4.97
CA ASN A 104 2.46 -10.76 -5.53
C ASN A 104 2.18 -11.85 -4.47
N LYS A 105 1.59 -12.97 -4.90
CA LYS A 105 1.29 -14.11 -4.00
C LYS A 105 2.53 -14.62 -3.27
N ASN A 106 3.68 -14.66 -3.94
CA ASN A 106 4.93 -15.10 -3.32
C ASN A 106 5.37 -14.14 -2.19
N LEU A 107 5.19 -12.82 -2.38
CA LEU A 107 5.42 -11.84 -1.31
C LEU A 107 4.50 -12.12 -0.12
N MET A 108 3.20 -12.31 -0.36
CA MET A 108 2.22 -12.54 0.71
C MET A 108 2.55 -13.78 1.55
N VAL A 109 2.87 -14.89 0.90
CA VAL A 109 3.19 -16.17 1.57
C VAL A 109 4.50 -16.11 2.37
N ASN A 110 5.48 -15.36 1.89
CA ASN A 110 6.81 -15.28 2.52
C ASN A 110 6.97 -14.10 3.49
N LEU A 111 6.02 -13.19 3.58
CA LEU A 111 6.15 -11.97 4.39
C LEU A 111 6.40 -12.26 5.87
N LYS A 112 5.56 -13.09 6.51
CA LYS A 112 5.74 -13.44 7.92
C LYS A 112 7.06 -14.17 8.17
N PRO A 113 7.44 -15.23 7.43
CA PRO A 113 8.76 -15.85 7.54
C PRO A 113 9.92 -14.87 7.42
N ILE A 114 9.84 -13.89 6.52
CA ILE A 114 10.88 -12.85 6.36
C ILE A 114 10.96 -11.98 7.63
N LEU A 115 9.84 -11.47 8.13
CA LEU A 115 9.81 -10.62 9.31
C LEU A 115 10.23 -11.38 10.59
N GLU A 116 9.80 -12.63 10.75
CA GLU A 116 10.19 -13.48 11.89
C GLU A 116 11.68 -13.82 11.90
N SER A 117 12.27 -13.98 10.72
CA SER A 117 13.72 -14.22 10.57
C SER A 117 14.55 -12.95 10.82
N ASN A 118 13.92 -11.78 10.78
CA ASN A 118 14.56 -10.48 10.93
C ASN A 118 13.83 -9.60 11.97
N PRO A 119 13.81 -10.00 13.25
CA PRO A 119 12.95 -9.39 14.26
C PRO A 119 13.31 -7.93 14.62
N THR A 120 14.46 -7.45 14.20
CA THR A 120 14.92 -6.06 14.42
C THR A 120 14.48 -5.11 13.31
N LEU A 121 14.01 -5.64 12.18
CA LEU A 121 13.57 -4.80 11.06
C LEU A 121 12.35 -3.96 11.43
N ASP A 122 12.46 -2.68 11.16
CA ASP A 122 11.36 -1.73 11.28
C ASP A 122 10.63 -1.51 9.96
N MET A 123 11.33 -1.70 8.82
CA MET A 123 10.83 -1.36 7.49
C MET A 123 11.34 -2.34 6.43
N LEU A 124 10.43 -2.78 5.56
CA LEU A 124 10.76 -3.44 4.28
C LEU A 124 10.36 -2.53 3.11
N VAL A 125 11.33 -2.32 2.23
CA VAL A 125 11.12 -1.64 0.95
C VAL A 125 10.73 -2.68 -0.09
N VAL A 126 9.63 -2.42 -0.78
CA VAL A 126 9.00 -3.35 -1.74
C VAL A 126 9.12 -2.78 -3.15
N PRO A 127 9.62 -3.55 -4.14
CA PRO A 127 9.60 -3.09 -5.53
C PRO A 127 8.16 -3.05 -6.06
N ARG A 128 7.80 -1.95 -6.73
CA ARG A 128 6.50 -1.80 -7.36
C ARG A 128 6.64 -1.88 -8.88
N LYS A 129 5.78 -2.68 -9.47
CA LYS A 129 5.63 -2.85 -10.92
C LYS A 129 4.46 -1.98 -11.38
N ASN A 130 4.75 -0.88 -12.05
CA ASN A 130 3.74 0.01 -12.61
C ASN A 130 3.39 -0.43 -14.04
N LEU A 131 2.12 -0.73 -14.26
CA LEU A 131 1.53 -0.99 -15.57
C LEU A 131 0.55 0.13 -15.89
N VAL A 132 0.77 0.82 -17.00
CA VAL A 132 -0.08 1.93 -17.43
C VAL A 132 -0.67 1.61 -18.80
N GLU A 133 -1.93 1.24 -18.80
CA GLU A 133 -2.66 0.94 -20.04
C GLU A 133 -2.95 2.22 -20.80
N GLY A 134 -2.84 2.18 -22.14
CA GLY A 134 -3.00 3.36 -22.99
C GLY A 134 -1.78 4.28 -23.07
N LEU A 135 -0.64 3.89 -22.44
CA LEU A 135 0.60 4.66 -22.48
C LEU A 135 1.14 4.76 -23.92
N THR A 136 1.50 5.98 -24.34
CA THR A 136 2.11 6.27 -25.65
C THR A 136 3.51 6.86 -25.48
N ASP A 137 4.32 6.85 -26.55
CA ASP A 137 5.63 7.49 -26.56
C ASP A 137 5.58 8.99 -26.22
N ALA A 138 4.48 9.66 -26.59
CA ALA A 138 4.24 11.06 -26.23
C ALA A 138 4.10 11.24 -24.71
N HIS A 139 3.38 10.35 -24.03
CA HIS A 139 3.26 10.35 -22.58
C HIS A 139 4.60 10.08 -21.91
N ILE A 140 5.33 9.05 -22.36
CA ILE A 140 6.65 8.68 -21.84
C ILE A 140 7.60 9.87 -21.90
N LYS A 141 7.67 10.54 -23.06
CA LYS A 141 8.49 11.74 -23.25
C LYS A 141 8.04 12.91 -22.39
N LYS A 142 6.73 13.17 -22.32
CA LYS A 142 6.14 14.27 -21.53
C LYS A 142 6.44 14.14 -20.04
N TRP A 143 6.41 12.91 -19.50
CA TRP A 143 6.58 12.66 -18.06
C TRP A 143 8.01 12.22 -17.69
N GLY A 144 8.89 12.01 -18.67
CA GLY A 144 10.28 11.58 -18.45
C GLY A 144 10.37 10.16 -17.87
N TRP A 145 9.43 9.28 -18.23
CA TRP A 145 9.38 7.93 -17.70
C TRP A 145 10.30 6.96 -18.44
N GLY A 146 10.90 6.03 -17.69
CA GLY A 146 11.56 4.86 -18.25
C GLY A 146 10.60 3.70 -18.39
N VAL A 147 10.60 3.01 -19.52
CA VAL A 147 9.80 1.78 -19.73
C VAL A 147 10.75 0.66 -20.13
N ASN A 148 10.71 -0.45 -19.42
CA ASN A 148 11.57 -1.59 -19.72
C ASN A 148 10.94 -2.48 -20.83
N GLU A 149 11.68 -3.53 -21.24
CA GLU A 149 11.25 -4.48 -22.29
C GLU A 149 9.93 -5.21 -21.99
N LYS A 150 9.54 -5.29 -20.70
CA LYS A 150 8.28 -5.89 -20.25
C LYS A 150 7.13 -4.88 -20.19
N GLY A 151 7.35 -3.62 -20.58
CA GLY A 151 6.35 -2.55 -20.50
C GLY A 151 6.17 -1.98 -19.09
N TRP A 152 7.08 -2.24 -18.14
CA TRP A 152 6.97 -1.73 -16.78
C TRP A 152 7.56 -0.33 -16.67
N VAL A 153 6.80 0.57 -16.08
CA VAL A 153 7.18 1.99 -15.94
C VAL A 153 8.04 2.18 -14.69
N ASN A 154 9.22 2.80 -14.88
CA ASN A 154 10.17 3.16 -13.82
C ASN A 154 10.57 1.99 -12.89
N TRP A 155 10.64 0.78 -13.41
CA TRP A 155 11.05 -0.41 -12.63
C TRP A 155 12.54 -0.37 -12.25
N PRO A 156 12.90 -0.74 -10.98
CA PRO A 156 12.01 -0.98 -9.85
C PRO A 156 11.62 0.35 -9.18
N ASP A 157 10.34 0.55 -8.97
CA ASP A 157 9.84 1.69 -8.20
C ASP A 157 9.78 1.28 -6.72
N GLN A 158 10.81 1.62 -5.97
CA GLN A 158 11.00 1.19 -4.58
C GLN A 158 10.04 1.90 -3.62
N GLN A 159 9.19 1.14 -2.93
CA GLN A 159 8.13 1.64 -2.06
C GLN A 159 8.32 1.20 -0.61
N LYS A 160 8.23 2.14 0.34
CA LYS A 160 8.23 1.88 1.78
C LYS A 160 6.82 1.47 2.22
N ARG A 161 6.49 0.19 2.09
CA ARG A 161 5.11 -0.30 2.24
C ARG A 161 4.86 -1.18 3.45
N ILE A 162 5.89 -1.83 4.00
CA ILE A 162 5.74 -2.74 5.13
C ILE A 162 6.60 -2.20 6.26
N TYR A 163 5.97 -1.87 7.37
CA TYR A 163 6.67 -1.26 8.50
C TYR A 163 6.06 -1.65 9.84
N ARG A 164 6.91 -1.63 10.89
CA ARG A 164 6.50 -1.91 12.26
C ARG A 164 5.44 -0.91 12.69
N ASN A 165 4.39 -1.40 13.34
CA ASN A 165 3.34 -0.57 13.90
C ASN A 165 3.86 0.07 15.21
N SER A 166 4.44 1.24 15.08
CA SER A 166 5.04 2.00 16.18
C SER A 166 4.68 3.48 16.04
N PRO A 167 4.42 4.19 17.14
CA PRO A 167 4.09 5.62 17.10
C PRO A 167 5.17 6.50 16.47
N GLU A 168 6.45 6.05 16.51
CA GLU A 168 7.57 6.75 15.91
C GLU A 168 7.59 6.62 14.39
N ILE A 169 7.03 5.53 13.84
CA ILE A 169 7.03 5.26 12.40
C ILE A 169 5.73 5.79 11.80
N LYS A 170 5.85 6.84 11.01
CA LYS A 170 4.71 7.56 10.45
C LYS A 170 5.03 8.20 9.11
N TRP A 171 3.99 8.55 8.40
CA TRP A 171 4.07 9.33 7.18
C TRP A 171 4.35 10.80 7.52
N THR A 172 5.39 11.37 6.89
CA THR A 172 5.82 12.76 7.08
C THR A 172 6.26 13.39 5.75
N GLY A 173 6.44 14.70 5.74
CA GLY A 173 6.91 15.43 4.57
C GLY A 173 5.80 16.23 3.89
N HIS A 174 5.85 16.30 2.56
CA HIS A 174 4.87 17.03 1.78
C HIS A 174 3.55 16.25 1.62
N GLN A 175 2.41 16.92 1.60
CA GLN A 175 1.08 16.31 1.55
C GLN A 175 0.88 15.28 0.42
N VAL A 176 1.50 15.52 -0.75
CA VAL A 176 1.42 14.63 -1.92
C VAL A 176 2.66 13.73 -2.10
N HIS A 177 3.82 14.15 -1.58
CA HIS A 177 5.10 13.43 -1.72
C HIS A 177 5.67 13.00 -0.37
N GLY A 178 4.79 12.50 0.50
CA GLY A 178 5.20 12.02 1.81
C GLY A 178 6.00 10.74 1.76
N MET A 179 6.74 10.51 2.82
CA MET A 179 7.49 9.27 3.03
C MET A 179 7.33 8.77 4.45
N VAL A 180 7.50 7.46 4.64
CA VAL A 180 7.56 6.87 5.97
C VAL A 180 8.91 7.19 6.60
N THR A 181 8.89 7.70 7.83
CA THR A 181 10.07 8.04 8.63
C THR A 181 9.98 7.46 10.04
N GLY A 182 11.04 7.60 10.86
CA GLY A 182 11.06 7.14 12.25
C GLY A 182 11.54 5.71 12.43
N TYR A 183 11.73 4.94 11.35
CA TYR A 183 12.34 3.62 11.39
C TYR A 183 13.86 3.71 11.55
N LYS A 184 14.46 2.70 12.19
CA LYS A 184 15.91 2.60 12.41
C LYS A 184 16.55 1.56 11.50
N GLU A 185 15.98 0.35 11.47
CA GLU A 185 16.49 -0.75 10.65
C GLU A 185 15.55 -1.03 9.49
N PHE A 186 16.11 -1.09 8.28
CA PHE A 186 15.35 -1.41 7.09
C PHE A 186 16.09 -2.35 6.16
N ALA A 187 15.36 -3.06 5.34
CA ALA A 187 15.88 -3.85 4.24
C ALA A 187 15.01 -3.67 2.98
N SER A 188 15.60 -3.91 1.83
CA SER A 188 14.86 -3.99 0.57
C SER A 188 14.61 -5.45 0.22
N LEU A 189 13.39 -5.75 -0.19
CA LEU A 189 13.09 -7.05 -0.79
C LEU A 189 13.83 -7.21 -2.11
N PRO A 190 14.07 -8.45 -2.57
CA PRO A 190 14.69 -8.69 -3.88
C PRO A 190 13.95 -7.94 -4.99
N VAL A 191 14.72 -7.36 -5.93
CA VAL A 191 14.17 -6.68 -7.11
C VAL A 191 13.73 -7.74 -8.13
N GLU A 192 12.70 -8.48 -7.76
CA GLU A 192 12.11 -9.58 -8.52
C GLU A 192 10.59 -9.44 -8.55
N GLU A 193 9.96 -9.87 -9.63
CA GLU A 193 8.51 -9.81 -9.78
C GLU A 193 7.77 -10.53 -8.63
N GLY A 194 8.31 -11.66 -8.16
CA GLY A 194 7.74 -12.45 -7.07
C GLY A 194 7.64 -11.71 -5.72
N PHE A 195 8.44 -10.65 -5.52
CA PHE A 195 8.44 -9.84 -4.32
C PHE A 195 7.86 -8.43 -4.53
N SER A 196 7.17 -8.21 -5.64
CA SER A 196 6.65 -6.90 -6.01
C SER A 196 5.18 -6.69 -5.64
N ILE A 197 4.78 -5.41 -5.67
CA ILE A 197 3.40 -4.97 -5.76
C ILE A 197 3.14 -4.58 -7.22
N THR A 198 2.05 -5.05 -7.81
CA THR A 198 1.61 -4.62 -9.13
C THR A 198 0.62 -3.48 -8.98
N HIS A 199 0.86 -2.39 -9.68
CA HIS A 199 0.03 -1.21 -9.72
C HIS A 199 -0.47 -1.01 -11.15
N ASN A 200 -1.76 -1.26 -11.36
CA ASN A 200 -2.41 -1.14 -12.66
C ASN A 200 -3.10 0.22 -12.75
N LYS A 201 -2.81 0.98 -13.79
CA LYS A 201 -3.45 2.27 -14.07
C LYS A 201 -3.88 2.41 -15.52
N GLN A 202 -4.93 3.19 -15.70
CA GLN A 202 -5.28 3.76 -17.00
C GLN A 202 -4.55 5.11 -17.17
N VAL A 203 -4.11 5.42 -18.39
CA VAL A 203 -3.37 6.66 -18.66
C VAL A 203 -4.21 7.91 -18.34
N GLU A 204 -5.51 7.88 -18.61
CA GLU A 204 -6.44 8.97 -18.32
C GLU A 204 -6.53 9.26 -16.82
N ARG A 205 -6.52 8.20 -15.99
CA ARG A 205 -6.48 8.33 -14.53
C ARG A 205 -5.17 8.94 -14.05
N GLN A 206 -4.05 8.56 -14.67
CA GLN A 206 -2.75 9.15 -14.38
C GLN A 206 -2.68 10.64 -14.76
N GLU A 207 -3.25 11.02 -15.91
CA GLU A 207 -3.34 12.45 -16.31
C GLU A 207 -4.18 13.25 -15.32
N SER A 208 -5.33 12.73 -14.93
CA SER A 208 -6.21 13.36 -13.92
C SER A 208 -5.49 13.53 -12.57
N GLN A 209 -4.75 12.52 -12.13
CA GLN A 209 -3.96 12.55 -10.90
C GLN A 209 -2.85 13.61 -10.97
N ASN A 210 -2.10 13.67 -12.07
CA ASN A 210 -1.04 14.66 -12.27
C ASN A 210 -1.60 16.08 -12.22
N ASN A 211 -2.74 16.33 -12.86
CA ASN A 211 -3.41 17.62 -12.83
C ASN A 211 -3.86 18.00 -11.41
N ARG A 212 -4.38 17.04 -10.65
CA ARG A 212 -4.79 17.25 -9.25
C ARG A 212 -3.60 17.59 -8.36
N TYR A 213 -2.49 16.87 -8.47
CA TYR A 213 -1.28 17.14 -7.69
C TYR A 213 -0.70 18.52 -7.98
N SER A 214 -0.62 18.91 -9.27
CA SER A 214 -0.19 20.25 -9.67
C SER A 214 -1.09 21.36 -9.12
N ASN A 215 -2.39 21.11 -8.94
CA ASN A 215 -3.29 22.08 -8.34
C ASN A 215 -3.11 22.21 -6.82
N ILE A 216 -2.88 21.09 -6.12
CA ILE A 216 -2.58 21.11 -4.68
C ILE A 216 -1.28 21.85 -4.41
N GLU A 217 -0.22 21.58 -5.19
CA GLU A 217 1.08 22.24 -5.06
C GLU A 217 1.04 23.75 -5.32
N LYS A 218 0.12 24.22 -6.15
CA LYS A 218 -0.06 25.68 -6.41
C LYS A 218 -0.86 26.42 -5.33
N THR A 219 -1.52 25.68 -4.45
CA THR A 219 -2.39 26.24 -3.41
C THR A 219 -1.69 26.33 -2.05
N LEU A 220 -0.49 25.74 -1.95
CA LEU A 220 0.41 25.76 -0.79
C LEU A 220 1.49 26.82 -0.97
#